data_5dd2a521f3aba0155999df45ee83ef27
#
_entry.id   5dd2a521f3aba0155999df45ee83ef27
#
_cell.length_a   1.000
_cell.length_b   1.000
_cell.length_c   1.000
_cell.angle_alpha   90.00
_cell.angle_beta   90.00
_cell.angle_gamma   90.00
#
_symmetry.space_group_name_H-M   'P 1'
#
loop_
_entity.id
_entity.type
_entity.pdbx_description
1 polymer ?
#
loop_
_entity_poly.entity_id
_entity_poly.type
_entity_poly.pdbx_seq_one_letter_code
_entity_poly.pdbx_strand_id
1 'polypeptide(L)'
;MIINWNRITSTYPEKIASQNGGNIENVKEFPYLGYTIKFDEATTGDTEIELRIDLAESKFYEMGRTFMNRKISLQTRVQILNTLVRSRLTYACQSWTVTQTQLARLKSTYCSMLRKMVKGGYRREKDKWNFVLSNEQLLEMAKTEDIQLFIKRQQRNFAAHIVRKKNASTSKRLMFNNDRIHKTEPKMSLLKSTIEYTKETLATFTIKAMTRIY
;
A
#
# COMPACT_ATOMS: atom_id res chain seq x y z
N MET A 1 4.28 -4.70 25.27
CA MET A 1 5.00 -5.05 24.03
C MET A 1 5.89 -3.88 23.63
N ILE A 2 7.16 -4.11 23.36
CA ILE A 2 8.11 -3.13 22.85
C ILE A 2 8.69 -3.68 21.55
N ILE A 3 8.65 -2.86 20.50
CA ILE A 3 9.35 -3.17 19.24
C ILE A 3 10.72 -2.53 19.34
N ASN A 4 11.76 -3.35 19.25
CA ASN A 4 13.14 -2.87 19.35
C ASN A 4 13.61 -2.25 18.04
N TRP A 5 13.89 -0.94 18.02
CA TRP A 5 14.36 -0.18 16.87
C TRP A 5 15.89 -0.04 16.81
N ASN A 6 16.63 -0.48 17.84
CA ASN A 6 18.07 -0.30 17.86
C ASN A 6 18.82 -1.47 17.22
N ARG A 7 19.40 -1.23 16.04
CA ARG A 7 20.28 -2.16 15.33
C ARG A 7 21.59 -2.50 16.05
N ILE A 8 21.94 -1.82 17.16
CA ILE A 8 23.32 -1.81 17.67
C ILE A 8 23.51 -2.64 18.94
N THR A 9 22.46 -3.03 19.65
CA THR A 9 22.62 -3.84 20.86
C THR A 9 21.67 -5.03 20.87
N SER A 10 22.25 -6.18 20.66
CA SER A 10 21.59 -7.48 20.53
C SER A 10 21.03 -8.06 21.84
N THR A 11 20.96 -7.30 22.92
CA THR A 11 20.62 -7.80 24.26
C THR A 11 19.52 -6.99 24.93
N TYR A 12 18.31 -7.00 24.33
CA TYR A 12 17.15 -6.68 25.14
C TYR A 12 16.61 -7.96 25.76
N PRO A 13 16.25 -7.96 27.06
CA PRO A 13 15.64 -9.13 27.70
C PRO A 13 14.34 -9.50 26.99
N GLU A 14 14.03 -10.79 26.92
CA GLU A 14 12.79 -11.28 26.32
C GLU A 14 11.55 -10.68 26.99
N LYS A 15 11.66 -10.30 28.25
CA LYS A 15 10.58 -9.69 29.03
C LYS A 15 11.10 -8.45 29.75
N ILE A 16 10.33 -7.38 29.69
CA ILE A 16 10.58 -6.13 30.41
C ILE A 16 9.47 -5.96 31.44
N ALA A 17 9.85 -5.76 32.70
CA ALA A 17 8.88 -5.49 33.75
C ALA A 17 8.20 -4.14 33.53
N SER A 18 6.86 -4.14 33.51
CA SER A 18 6.06 -2.93 33.47
C SER A 18 5.98 -2.31 34.86
N GLN A 19 5.86 -0.98 34.98
CA GLN A 19 5.62 -0.27 36.24
C GLN A 19 4.38 -0.77 37.00
N ASN A 20 3.42 -1.39 36.30
CA ASN A 20 2.18 -1.93 36.86
C ASN A 20 2.28 -3.43 37.21
N GLY A 21 3.48 -4.00 37.33
CA GLY A 21 3.72 -5.39 37.75
C GLY A 21 3.50 -6.46 36.67
N GLY A 22 3.16 -6.07 35.44
CA GLY A 22 3.05 -6.99 34.30
C GLY A 22 4.37 -7.13 33.53
N ASN A 23 4.53 -8.24 32.83
CA ASN A 23 5.65 -8.42 31.90
C ASN A 23 5.25 -8.00 30.50
N ILE A 24 6.11 -7.19 29.84
CA ILE A 24 5.98 -6.82 28.43
C ILE A 24 6.93 -7.70 27.63
N GLU A 25 6.40 -8.48 26.72
CA GLU A 25 7.16 -9.33 25.83
C GLU A 25 7.86 -8.51 24.74
N ASN A 26 9.14 -8.82 24.51
CA ASN A 26 9.89 -8.28 23.39
C ASN A 26 9.71 -9.23 22.21
N VAL A 27 9.02 -8.75 21.15
CA VAL A 27 8.70 -9.56 19.99
C VAL A 27 9.39 -9.02 18.74
N LYS A 28 9.77 -9.92 17.83
CA LYS A 28 10.36 -9.56 16.53
C LYS A 28 9.32 -9.07 15.53
N GLU A 29 8.09 -9.56 15.64
CA GLU A 29 6.97 -9.16 14.80
C GLU A 29 5.69 -9.05 15.63
N PHE A 30 4.81 -8.15 15.22
CA PHE A 30 3.54 -7.92 15.90
C PHE A 30 2.42 -7.63 14.88
N PRO A 31 1.35 -8.42 14.88
CA PRO A 31 0.17 -8.12 14.08
C PRO A 31 -0.62 -6.97 14.70
N TYR A 32 -0.77 -5.87 13.98
CA TYR A 32 -1.51 -4.70 14.39
C TYR A 32 -2.55 -4.31 13.34
N LEU A 33 -3.83 -4.46 13.67
CA LEU A 33 -4.95 -4.12 12.77
C LEU A 33 -4.82 -4.70 11.36
N GLY A 34 -4.39 -5.96 11.26
CA GLY A 34 -4.20 -6.64 9.97
C GLY A 34 -2.95 -6.24 9.19
N TYR A 35 -2.04 -5.47 9.81
CA TYR A 35 -0.70 -5.18 9.32
C TYR A 35 0.32 -5.80 10.27
N THR A 36 1.36 -6.46 9.74
CA THR A 36 2.42 -7.03 10.57
C THR A 36 3.60 -6.06 10.65
N ILE A 37 3.84 -5.52 11.86
CA ILE A 37 5.00 -4.68 12.14
C ILE A 37 6.16 -5.61 12.47
N LYS A 38 7.25 -5.55 11.68
CA LYS A 38 8.46 -6.33 11.89
C LYS A 38 9.61 -5.43 12.34
N PHE A 39 10.55 -6.02 13.08
CA PHE A 39 11.74 -5.30 13.56
C PHE A 39 12.75 -5.03 12.43
N ASP A 40 12.91 -5.95 11.48
CA ASP A 40 13.84 -5.79 10.37
C ASP A 40 13.20 -5.03 9.21
N GLU A 41 13.45 -3.72 9.15
CA GLU A 41 12.87 -2.83 8.14
C GLU A 41 13.30 -3.16 6.70
N ALA A 42 14.44 -3.81 6.50
CA ALA A 42 14.94 -4.10 5.16
C ALA A 42 14.01 -5.04 4.39
N THR A 43 13.30 -5.92 5.10
CA THR A 43 12.41 -6.93 4.51
C THR A 43 10.93 -6.67 4.74
N THR A 44 10.57 -5.77 5.67
CA THR A 44 9.17 -5.54 6.07
C THR A 44 8.29 -5.11 4.91
N GLY A 45 8.77 -4.19 4.07
CA GLY A 45 8.01 -3.69 2.92
C GLY A 45 7.75 -4.76 1.87
N ASP A 46 8.73 -5.59 1.55
CA ASP A 46 8.59 -6.66 0.55
C ASP A 46 7.67 -7.77 1.06
N THR A 47 7.84 -8.21 2.29
CA THR A 47 6.99 -9.25 2.91
C THR A 47 5.53 -8.82 2.99
N GLU A 48 5.26 -7.56 3.32
CA GLU A 48 3.87 -7.05 3.36
C GLU A 48 3.26 -7.00 1.97
N ILE A 49 4.00 -6.52 0.96
CA ILE A 49 3.52 -6.47 -0.42
C ILE A 49 3.23 -7.88 -0.95
N GLU A 50 4.10 -8.85 -0.66
CA GLU A 50 3.88 -10.27 -1.00
C GLU A 50 2.62 -10.81 -0.35
N LEU A 51 2.45 -10.62 0.95
CA LEU A 51 1.24 -11.03 1.66
C LEU A 51 -0.02 -10.42 1.03
N ARG A 52 0.01 -9.12 0.65
CA ARG A 52 -1.14 -8.46 0.02
C ARG A 52 -1.44 -9.02 -1.37
N ILE A 53 -0.41 -9.35 -2.14
CA ILE A 53 -0.55 -10.02 -3.43
C ILE A 53 -1.21 -11.39 -3.23
N ASP A 54 -0.71 -12.21 -2.33
CA ASP A 54 -1.23 -13.56 -2.06
C ASP A 54 -2.70 -13.53 -1.60
N LEU A 55 -3.04 -12.63 -0.69
CA LEU A 55 -4.42 -12.44 -0.22
C LEU A 55 -5.37 -11.97 -1.33
N ALA A 56 -4.88 -11.11 -2.22
CA ALA A 56 -5.65 -10.64 -3.36
C ALA A 56 -5.82 -11.74 -4.41
N GLU A 57 -4.76 -12.50 -4.72
CA GLU A 57 -4.81 -13.63 -5.65
C GLU A 57 -5.71 -14.74 -5.14
N SER A 58 -5.59 -15.11 -3.88
CA SER A 58 -6.48 -16.09 -3.23
C SER A 58 -7.95 -15.68 -3.42
N LYS A 59 -8.27 -14.41 -3.14
CA LYS A 59 -9.65 -13.91 -3.32
C LYS A 59 -10.08 -13.86 -4.78
N PHE A 60 -9.17 -13.53 -5.68
CA PHE A 60 -9.46 -13.55 -7.12
C PHE A 60 -9.83 -14.96 -7.60
N TYR A 61 -9.08 -15.97 -7.21
CA TYR A 61 -9.36 -17.35 -7.60
C TYR A 61 -10.60 -17.92 -6.92
N GLU A 62 -10.84 -17.60 -5.64
CA GLU A 62 -12.09 -17.93 -4.95
C GLU A 62 -13.33 -17.43 -5.72
N MET A 63 -13.23 -16.21 -6.26
CA MET A 63 -14.31 -15.58 -7.04
C MET A 63 -14.25 -15.90 -8.53
N GLY A 64 -13.43 -16.84 -8.96
CA GLY A 64 -13.12 -17.14 -10.35
C GLY A 64 -14.36 -17.39 -11.22
N ARG A 65 -15.37 -18.10 -10.70
CA ARG A 65 -16.64 -18.33 -11.40
C ARG A 65 -17.36 -17.02 -11.76
N THR A 66 -17.33 -16.03 -10.86
CA THR A 66 -17.94 -14.70 -11.09
C THR A 66 -17.14 -13.90 -12.10
N PHE A 67 -15.81 -13.86 -11.93
CA PHE A 67 -14.93 -13.07 -12.79
C PHE A 67 -14.87 -13.58 -14.23
N MET A 68 -15.00 -14.89 -14.44
CA MET A 68 -15.00 -15.51 -15.77
C MET A 68 -16.39 -15.60 -16.39
N ASN A 69 -17.45 -15.26 -15.65
CA ASN A 69 -18.82 -15.33 -16.18
C ASN A 69 -19.10 -14.18 -17.15
N ARG A 70 -19.16 -14.50 -18.42
CA ARG A 70 -19.41 -13.52 -19.51
C ARG A 70 -20.85 -13.06 -19.64
N LYS A 71 -21.79 -13.68 -18.91
CA LYS A 71 -23.17 -13.18 -18.80
C LYS A 71 -23.23 -11.91 -17.94
N ILE A 72 -22.22 -11.68 -17.09
CA ILE A 72 -22.07 -10.47 -16.28
C ILE A 72 -21.23 -9.47 -17.08
N SER A 73 -21.66 -8.21 -17.14
CA SER A 73 -20.92 -7.15 -17.85
C SER A 73 -19.51 -7.01 -17.32
N LEU A 74 -18.55 -6.63 -18.18
CA LEU A 74 -17.17 -6.41 -17.75
C LEU A 74 -17.09 -5.38 -16.63
N GLN A 75 -17.84 -4.27 -16.75
CA GLN A 75 -17.87 -3.21 -15.75
C GLN A 75 -18.32 -3.71 -14.39
N THR A 76 -19.38 -4.51 -14.34
CA THR A 76 -19.85 -5.11 -13.06
C THR A 76 -18.79 -6.02 -12.46
N ARG A 77 -18.14 -6.86 -13.27
CA ARG A 77 -17.05 -7.74 -12.81
C ARG A 77 -15.86 -6.93 -12.28
N VAL A 78 -15.50 -5.82 -12.94
CA VAL A 78 -14.44 -4.91 -12.50
C VAL A 78 -14.81 -4.20 -11.20
N GLN A 79 -16.08 -3.80 -11.02
CA GLN A 79 -16.55 -3.24 -9.75
C GLN A 79 -16.40 -4.26 -8.61
N ILE A 80 -16.79 -5.52 -8.84
CA ILE A 80 -16.60 -6.61 -7.86
C ILE A 80 -15.11 -6.82 -7.57
N LEU A 81 -14.24 -6.83 -8.61
CA LEU A 81 -12.79 -6.93 -8.46
C LEU A 81 -12.25 -5.79 -7.58
N ASN A 82 -12.67 -4.56 -7.86
CA ASN A 82 -12.23 -3.39 -7.10
C ASN A 82 -12.68 -3.43 -5.63
N THR A 83 -13.88 -3.93 -5.38
CA THR A 83 -14.42 -4.01 -4.02
C THR A 83 -13.78 -5.14 -3.21
N LEU A 84 -13.62 -6.33 -3.78
CA LEU A 84 -13.22 -7.52 -3.02
C LEU A 84 -11.71 -7.83 -3.12
N VAL A 85 -11.10 -7.56 -4.26
CA VAL A 85 -9.70 -7.94 -4.53
C VAL A 85 -8.76 -6.75 -4.38
N ARG A 86 -9.06 -5.61 -5.07
CA ARG A 86 -8.21 -4.42 -4.95
C ARG A 86 -8.15 -3.91 -3.51
N SER A 87 -9.23 -3.96 -2.75
CA SER A 87 -9.25 -3.57 -1.33
C SER A 87 -8.28 -4.38 -0.47
N ARG A 88 -8.09 -5.66 -0.77
CA ARG A 88 -7.10 -6.52 -0.10
C ARG A 88 -5.69 -6.20 -0.57
N LEU A 89 -5.50 -6.03 -1.89
CA LEU A 89 -4.22 -5.70 -2.49
C LEU A 89 -3.67 -4.37 -2.00
N THR A 90 -4.53 -3.41 -1.70
CA THR A 90 -4.16 -2.05 -1.27
C THR A 90 -4.52 -1.74 0.17
N TYR A 91 -4.69 -2.77 1.00
CA TYR A 91 -5.02 -2.56 2.41
C TYR A 91 -3.92 -1.78 3.12
N ALA A 92 -4.29 -0.73 3.86
CA ALA A 92 -3.38 0.18 4.55
C ALA A 92 -2.37 0.92 3.64
N CYS A 93 -2.57 0.95 2.33
CA CYS A 93 -1.62 1.56 1.37
C CYS A 93 -1.38 3.06 1.61
N GLN A 94 -2.27 3.73 2.32
CA GLN A 94 -2.12 5.13 2.69
C GLN A 94 -0.91 5.40 3.60
N SER A 95 -0.41 4.39 4.31
CA SER A 95 0.75 4.50 5.20
C SER A 95 2.03 3.87 4.62
N TRP A 96 1.95 3.27 3.44
CA TRP A 96 3.10 2.57 2.87
C TRP A 96 4.21 3.52 2.39
N THR A 97 5.45 3.07 2.56
CA THR A 97 6.65 3.64 1.93
C THR A 97 7.15 2.65 0.88
N VAL A 98 6.50 2.63 -0.29
CA VAL A 98 6.78 1.64 -1.34
C VAL A 98 7.79 2.15 -2.36
N THR A 99 8.65 1.24 -2.81
CA THR A 99 9.60 1.47 -3.91
C THR A 99 8.89 1.40 -5.26
N GLN A 100 9.54 1.91 -6.32
CA GLN A 100 9.02 1.79 -7.70
C GLN A 100 8.88 0.33 -8.14
N THR A 101 9.80 -0.54 -7.70
CA THR A 101 9.74 -1.98 -7.99
C THR A 101 8.50 -2.62 -7.37
N GLN A 102 8.20 -2.31 -6.11
CA GLN A 102 7.01 -2.80 -5.41
C GLN A 102 5.72 -2.29 -6.07
N LEU A 103 5.67 -1.02 -6.45
CA LEU A 103 4.54 -0.47 -7.21
C LEU A 103 4.34 -1.16 -8.55
N ALA A 104 5.44 -1.46 -9.27
CA ALA A 104 5.38 -2.19 -10.54
C ALA A 104 4.85 -3.62 -10.34
N ARG A 105 5.24 -4.32 -9.26
CA ARG A 105 4.71 -5.65 -8.91
C ARG A 105 3.20 -5.60 -8.66
N LEU A 106 2.73 -4.65 -7.84
CA LEU A 106 1.29 -4.46 -7.58
C LEU A 106 0.51 -4.17 -8.87
N LYS A 107 1.05 -3.30 -9.76
CA LYS A 107 0.45 -3.00 -11.07
C LYS A 107 0.39 -4.25 -11.94
N SER A 108 1.49 -5.00 -12.02
CA SER A 108 1.56 -6.25 -12.80
C SER A 108 0.51 -7.26 -12.34
N THR A 109 0.40 -7.48 -11.03
CA THR A 109 -0.59 -8.39 -10.43
C THR A 109 -2.02 -7.97 -10.77
N TYR A 110 -2.35 -6.68 -10.56
CA TYR A 110 -3.69 -6.16 -10.85
C TYR A 110 -4.04 -6.25 -12.34
N CYS A 111 -3.12 -5.87 -13.23
CA CYS A 111 -3.31 -5.99 -14.67
C CYS A 111 -3.41 -7.45 -15.13
N SER A 112 -2.69 -8.37 -14.50
CA SER A 112 -2.82 -9.82 -14.78
C SER A 112 -4.23 -10.34 -14.49
N MET A 113 -4.80 -9.94 -13.35
CA MET A 113 -6.18 -10.28 -12.99
C MET A 113 -7.19 -9.71 -14.00
N LEU A 114 -7.05 -8.45 -14.38
CA LEU A 114 -7.90 -7.81 -15.39
C LEU A 114 -7.82 -8.53 -16.75
N ARG A 115 -6.59 -8.92 -17.19
CA ARG A 115 -6.40 -9.65 -18.46
C ARG A 115 -7.14 -10.98 -18.49
N LYS A 116 -7.16 -11.70 -17.36
CA LYS A 116 -7.91 -12.97 -17.25
C LYS A 116 -9.41 -12.76 -17.42
N MET A 117 -9.92 -11.60 -17.01
CA MET A 117 -11.34 -11.25 -17.12
C MET A 117 -11.76 -10.78 -18.53
N VAL A 118 -10.82 -10.21 -19.28
CA VAL A 118 -11.07 -9.65 -20.61
C VAL A 118 -10.95 -10.74 -21.67
N LYS A 119 -11.87 -10.74 -22.65
CA LYS A 119 -11.80 -11.65 -23.80
C LYS A 119 -10.63 -11.25 -24.70
N GLY A 120 -9.73 -12.19 -24.99
CA GLY A 120 -8.60 -11.95 -25.91
C GLY A 120 -7.44 -11.17 -25.26
N GLY A 121 -7.39 -11.08 -23.93
CA GLY A 121 -6.27 -10.43 -23.21
C GLY A 121 -4.92 -11.14 -23.40
N TYR A 122 -4.97 -12.42 -23.78
CA TYR A 122 -3.81 -13.26 -24.11
C TYR A 122 -3.98 -13.91 -25.47
N ARG A 123 -2.89 -14.03 -26.23
CA ARG A 123 -2.80 -14.81 -27.45
C ARG A 123 -1.65 -15.82 -27.32
N ARG A 124 -1.90 -17.08 -27.68
CA ARG A 124 -0.85 -18.09 -27.77
C ARG A 124 -0.25 -18.03 -29.18
N GLU A 125 1.06 -17.80 -29.26
CA GLU A 125 1.82 -17.84 -30.50
C GLU A 125 2.96 -18.84 -30.32
N LYS A 126 2.94 -19.94 -31.09
CA LYS A 126 3.83 -21.09 -30.91
C LYS A 126 3.70 -21.59 -29.46
N ASP A 127 4.78 -21.55 -28.68
CA ASP A 127 4.80 -22.02 -27.27
C ASP A 127 4.77 -20.92 -26.23
N LYS A 128 4.53 -19.66 -26.64
CA LYS A 128 4.51 -18.51 -25.73
C LYS A 128 3.14 -17.84 -25.68
N TRP A 129 2.76 -17.39 -24.49
CA TRP A 129 1.60 -16.55 -24.28
C TRP A 129 2.03 -15.08 -24.35
N ASN A 130 1.49 -14.35 -25.33
CA ASN A 130 1.76 -12.93 -25.52
C ASN A 130 0.57 -12.09 -25.05
N PHE A 131 0.86 -10.90 -24.52
CA PHE A 131 -0.19 -9.92 -24.22
C PHE A 131 -0.69 -9.27 -25.51
N VAL A 132 -1.99 -9.28 -25.72
CA VAL A 132 -2.62 -8.63 -26.88
C VAL A 132 -2.85 -7.14 -26.62
N LEU A 133 -3.10 -6.78 -25.35
CA LEU A 133 -3.40 -5.41 -24.92
C LEU A 133 -2.28 -4.87 -24.05
N SER A 134 -1.91 -3.61 -24.27
CA SER A 134 -1.06 -2.88 -23.32
C SER A 134 -1.78 -2.68 -21.96
N ASN A 135 -1.04 -2.33 -20.91
CA ASN A 135 -1.67 -2.04 -19.62
C ASN A 135 -2.65 -0.86 -19.71
N GLU A 136 -2.32 0.15 -20.49
CA GLU A 136 -3.12 1.36 -20.69
C GLU A 136 -4.43 1.02 -21.39
N GLN A 137 -4.37 0.28 -22.50
CA GLN A 137 -5.55 -0.19 -23.24
C GLN A 137 -6.45 -1.07 -22.37
N LEU A 138 -5.84 -1.92 -21.53
CA LEU A 138 -6.57 -2.78 -20.61
C LEU A 138 -7.33 -1.98 -19.54
N LEU A 139 -6.69 -0.98 -18.94
CA LEU A 139 -7.32 -0.11 -17.93
C LEU A 139 -8.42 0.74 -18.52
N GLU A 140 -8.23 1.25 -19.74
CA GLU A 140 -9.25 2.01 -20.48
C GLU A 140 -10.47 1.13 -20.79
N MET A 141 -10.26 -0.06 -21.34
CA MET A 141 -11.33 -1.02 -21.63
C MET A 141 -12.08 -1.43 -20.35
N ALA A 142 -11.37 -1.65 -19.26
CA ALA A 142 -11.92 -1.99 -17.96
C ALA A 142 -12.60 -0.78 -17.27
N LYS A 143 -12.39 0.44 -17.78
CA LYS A 143 -12.83 1.71 -17.17
C LYS A 143 -12.44 1.78 -15.69
N THR A 144 -11.19 1.47 -15.39
CA THR A 144 -10.67 1.44 -14.02
C THR A 144 -9.37 2.23 -13.90
N GLU A 145 -9.16 2.80 -12.73
CA GLU A 145 -7.97 3.55 -12.39
C GLU A 145 -6.74 2.63 -12.28
N ASP A 146 -5.59 3.12 -12.71
CA ASP A 146 -4.30 2.46 -12.47
C ASP A 146 -4.06 2.31 -10.95
N ILE A 147 -3.61 1.13 -10.52
CA ILE A 147 -3.41 0.85 -9.10
C ILE A 147 -2.35 1.75 -8.46
N GLN A 148 -1.35 2.18 -9.21
CA GLN A 148 -0.33 3.11 -8.73
C GLN A 148 -0.94 4.49 -8.46
N LEU A 149 -1.79 4.97 -9.36
CA LEU A 149 -2.53 6.24 -9.16
C LEU A 149 -3.48 6.13 -7.97
N PHE A 150 -4.18 5.00 -7.84
CA PHE A 150 -5.05 4.75 -6.70
C PHE A 150 -4.28 4.83 -5.37
N ILE A 151 -3.14 4.13 -5.25
CA ILE A 151 -2.31 4.15 -4.03
C ILE A 151 -1.84 5.58 -3.73
N LYS A 152 -1.32 6.30 -4.73
CA LYS A 152 -0.86 7.68 -4.55
C LYS A 152 -1.98 8.63 -4.11
N ARG A 153 -3.17 8.46 -4.67
CA ARG A 153 -4.35 9.22 -4.25
C ARG A 153 -4.72 8.93 -2.79
N GLN A 154 -4.69 7.65 -2.35
CA GLN A 154 -4.94 7.29 -0.95
C GLN A 154 -3.89 7.91 -0.01
N GLN A 155 -2.61 7.85 -0.38
CA GLN A 155 -1.52 8.47 0.38
C GLN A 155 -1.70 9.97 0.50
N ARG A 156 -2.04 10.66 -0.60
CA ARG A 156 -2.30 12.10 -0.62
C ARG A 156 -3.47 12.47 0.28
N ASN A 157 -4.58 11.74 0.18
CA ASN A 157 -5.77 11.98 1.01
C ASN A 157 -5.46 11.80 2.50
N PHE A 158 -4.66 10.81 2.84
CA PHE A 158 -4.23 10.57 4.22
C PHE A 158 -3.30 11.66 4.73
N ALA A 159 -2.30 12.08 3.94
CA ALA A 159 -1.43 13.20 4.28
C ALA A 159 -2.23 14.48 4.49
N ALA A 160 -3.15 14.80 3.60
CA ALA A 160 -4.03 15.95 3.72
C ALA A 160 -4.97 15.87 4.94
N HIS A 161 -5.43 14.68 5.31
CA HIS A 161 -6.19 14.48 6.55
C HIS A 161 -5.34 14.83 7.79
N ILE A 162 -4.08 14.41 7.82
CA ILE A 162 -3.17 14.73 8.93
C ILE A 162 -2.90 16.22 9.00
N VAL A 163 -2.70 16.89 7.86
CA VAL A 163 -2.50 18.37 7.81
C VAL A 163 -3.64 19.12 8.50
N ARG A 164 -4.89 18.68 8.30
CA ARG A 164 -6.09 19.31 8.89
C ARG A 164 -6.28 19.05 10.38
N LYS A 165 -5.54 18.12 10.99
CA LYS A 165 -5.63 17.86 12.43
C LYS A 165 -5.12 19.05 13.24
N LYS A 166 -5.56 19.14 14.51
CA LYS A 166 -5.06 20.15 15.46
C LYS A 166 -3.53 20.03 15.60
N ASN A 167 -2.83 21.15 15.82
CA ASN A 167 -1.37 21.18 15.94
C ASN A 167 -0.84 20.30 17.09
N ALA A 168 -1.60 20.16 18.16
CA ALA A 168 -1.28 19.25 19.28
C ALA A 168 -1.41 17.76 18.96
N SER A 169 -1.96 17.39 17.79
CA SER A 169 -2.11 15.99 17.40
C SER A 169 -0.76 15.32 17.20
N THR A 170 -0.52 14.20 17.86
CA THR A 170 0.73 13.42 17.75
C THR A 170 1.05 13.05 16.30
N SER A 171 0.05 12.62 15.52
CA SER A 171 0.27 12.28 14.09
C SER A 171 0.71 13.47 13.25
N LYS A 172 0.21 14.70 13.53
CA LYS A 172 0.65 15.92 12.84
C LYS A 172 2.07 16.31 13.28
N ARG A 173 2.36 16.24 14.59
CA ARG A 173 3.70 16.49 15.11
C ARG A 173 4.72 15.53 14.51
N LEU A 174 4.45 14.21 14.46
CA LEU A 174 5.35 13.23 13.86
C LEU A 174 5.57 13.47 12.36
N MET A 175 4.56 13.96 11.64
CA MET A 175 4.67 14.20 10.20
C MET A 175 5.48 15.46 9.85
N PHE A 176 5.37 16.53 10.68
CA PHE A 176 5.92 17.84 10.39
C PHE A 176 7.07 18.27 11.31
N ASN A 177 7.17 17.68 12.50
CA ASN A 177 8.30 17.97 13.38
C ASN A 177 9.55 17.24 12.89
N ASN A 178 10.56 18.05 12.61
CA ASN A 178 11.94 17.60 12.41
C ASN A 178 12.63 17.21 13.74
N ASP A 179 11.90 16.93 14.80
CA ASP A 179 12.49 16.37 16.03
C ASP A 179 13.06 14.99 15.69
N ARG A 180 14.26 15.04 15.16
CA ARG A 180 15.06 13.90 14.70
C ARG A 180 15.35 13.00 15.88
N ILE A 181 14.52 12.01 16.10
CA ILE A 181 14.82 10.91 17.02
C ILE A 181 15.98 10.09 16.45
N HIS A 182 16.26 10.17 15.14
CA HIS A 182 17.38 9.51 14.48
C HIS A 182 18.13 10.46 13.54
N LYS A 183 19.47 10.46 13.60
CA LYS A 183 20.38 11.26 12.75
C LYS A 183 20.34 10.90 11.25
N THR A 184 19.64 9.84 10.87
CA THR A 184 19.46 9.42 9.48
C THR A 184 18.04 9.73 9.03
N GLU A 185 17.90 10.65 8.07
CA GLU A 185 16.60 10.87 7.41
C GLU A 185 16.14 9.56 6.78
N PRO A 186 14.88 9.13 7.02
CA PRO A 186 14.34 8.03 6.27
C PRO A 186 14.40 8.39 4.77
N LYS A 187 14.95 7.49 3.95
CA LYS A 187 15.15 7.71 2.51
C LYS A 187 13.86 8.11 1.78
N MET A 188 12.71 7.72 2.32
CA MET A 188 11.39 8.19 1.87
C MET A 188 10.44 8.33 3.05
N SER A 189 9.87 9.53 3.23
CA SER A 189 8.72 9.75 4.10
C SER A 189 7.43 9.82 3.28
N LEU A 190 6.30 9.50 3.89
CA LEU A 190 4.98 9.65 3.25
C LEU A 190 4.79 11.05 2.68
N LEU A 191 5.18 12.08 3.42
CA LEU A 191 5.06 13.48 3.01
C LEU A 191 5.93 13.78 1.80
N LYS A 192 7.21 13.36 1.82
CA LYS A 192 8.14 13.53 0.69
C LYS A 192 7.63 12.84 -0.55
N SER A 193 7.22 11.57 -0.45
CA SER A 193 6.63 10.81 -1.56
C SER A 193 5.37 11.48 -2.12
N THR A 194 4.54 12.10 -1.28
CA THR A 194 3.32 12.79 -1.71
C THR A 194 3.66 14.08 -2.46
N ILE A 195 4.60 14.88 -1.96
CA ILE A 195 5.04 16.14 -2.58
C ILE A 195 5.72 15.87 -3.93
N GLU A 196 6.62 14.89 -3.99
CA GLU A 196 7.27 14.50 -5.23
C GLU A 196 6.28 14.03 -6.29
N TYR A 197 5.27 13.26 -5.88
CA TYR A 197 4.23 12.80 -6.80
C TYR A 197 3.39 13.94 -7.36
N THR A 198 2.98 14.88 -6.52
CA THR A 198 2.13 16.01 -6.94
C THR A 198 2.92 17.11 -7.63
N LYS A 199 4.27 17.06 -7.60
CA LYS A 199 5.17 18.13 -8.06
C LYS A 199 4.86 19.49 -7.40
N GLU A 200 4.32 19.46 -6.20
CA GLU A 200 3.94 20.63 -5.41
C GLU A 200 5.03 20.98 -4.39
N THR A 201 5.06 22.20 -3.92
CA THR A 201 5.85 22.55 -2.73
C THR A 201 5.07 22.15 -1.47
N LEU A 202 5.77 21.98 -0.34
CA LEU A 202 5.12 21.72 0.95
C LEU A 202 4.08 22.78 1.29
N ALA A 203 4.39 24.05 1.02
CA ALA A 203 3.49 25.18 1.27
C ALA A 203 2.21 25.06 0.42
N THR A 204 2.35 24.84 -0.88
CA THR A 204 1.21 24.69 -1.80
C THR A 204 0.35 23.48 -1.42
N PHE A 205 0.95 22.33 -1.12
CA PHE A 205 0.21 21.16 -0.65
C PHE A 205 -0.55 21.43 0.63
N THR A 206 0.10 22.11 1.60
CA THR A 206 -0.54 22.46 2.88
C THR A 206 -1.75 23.37 2.69
N ILE A 207 -1.63 24.42 1.85
CA ILE A 207 -2.74 25.33 1.53
C ILE A 207 -3.90 24.57 0.90
N LYS A 208 -3.64 23.77 -0.14
CA LYS A 208 -4.68 22.96 -0.80
C LYS A 208 -5.33 21.97 0.17
N ALA A 209 -4.55 21.33 1.03
CA ALA A 209 -5.06 20.42 2.04
C ALA A 209 -6.00 21.10 3.04
N MET A 210 -5.68 22.32 3.47
CA MET A 210 -6.51 23.10 4.39
C MET A 210 -7.79 23.60 3.73
N THR A 211 -7.73 24.02 2.48
CA THR A 211 -8.90 24.53 1.71
C THR A 211 -9.74 23.40 1.09
N ARG A 212 -9.32 22.12 1.22
CA ARG A 212 -9.97 20.96 0.58
C ARG A 212 -10.05 21.04 -0.94
N ILE A 213 -9.17 21.80 -1.58
CA ILE A 213 -9.03 21.86 -3.04
C ILE A 213 -8.02 20.79 -3.46
N TYR A 214 -8.48 19.76 -4.17
CA TYR A 214 -7.65 18.64 -4.64
C TYR A 214 -7.83 18.43 -6.14
#